data_1114d45b924bf4bf9d9986b8974a52b4
#
_entry.id   1114d45b924bf4bf9d9986b8974a52b4
#
_cell.length_a   1.000
_cell.length_b   1.000
_cell.length_c   1.000
_cell.angle_alpha   90.00
_cell.angle_beta   90.00
_cell.angle_gamma   90.00
#
_symmetry.space_group_name_H-M   'P 1'
#
loop_
_entity.id
_entity.type
_entity.pdbx_description
1 polymer ?
#
loop_
_entity_poly.entity_id
_entity_poly.type
_entity_poly.pdbx_seq_one_letter_code
_entity_poly.pdbx_strand_id
1 'polypeptide(L)'
;MVDWIDRIGAGKVLVDRMFFSFDWTPPALVGRDEELGELASMFIGMEGYGVSGRAVITGPVGSGKTVMTRRFGEDLQRMLDGRRKIVLAHVNCRNHPTASQVLQEIARSLDSGHPERGFSSSEIIQSIRRNLKVHKTHLLLTLDEVDVLIRNDKGDLIYKLLRIDEGQDQQGSLSMMLVSQDVSLIRLFEPAIISRLGESSMLTLGGYGERALTGIARQRYEEACKPGSVGDDTLSKIGRFAAETGDARLAIELLEAAIRRAEMEGRGDVLVEDVRPSTLRGASVEPNQVDNLGKHQKLVLLGICRRLKRTDEISSGDAQKLYNLVCEENGAKPRSYTTFWKHLKELETLGLIESRTANATVGRGRTQHITMTNTAPAALESRIEKEIG
;
A
#
# COMPACT_ATOMS: atom_id res chain seq x y z
N MET A 1 -20.49 -37.16 6.19
CA MET A 1 -19.39 -36.52 5.44
C MET A 1 -19.97 -35.21 4.94
N VAL A 2 -19.57 -34.09 5.50
CA VAL A 2 -20.01 -32.77 4.99
C VAL A 2 -19.29 -32.59 3.67
N ASP A 3 -20.07 -32.53 2.60
CA ASP A 3 -19.51 -32.37 1.26
C ASP A 3 -18.85 -30.99 1.19
N TRP A 4 -17.53 -30.94 0.90
CA TRP A 4 -16.77 -29.69 0.77
C TRP A 4 -17.31 -28.81 -0.39
N ILE A 5 -18.02 -29.42 -1.34
CA ILE A 5 -18.66 -28.74 -2.47
C ILE A 5 -19.79 -27.83 -1.98
N ASP A 6 -20.57 -28.24 -0.96
CA ASP A 6 -21.63 -27.42 -0.37
C ASP A 6 -21.10 -26.16 0.30
N ARG A 7 -19.79 -26.10 0.56
CA ARG A 7 -19.10 -24.90 1.11
C ARG A 7 -18.69 -23.90 0.04
N ILE A 8 -18.77 -24.23 -1.23
CA ILE A 8 -18.45 -23.34 -2.39
C ILE A 8 -19.71 -22.56 -2.84
N GLY A 9 -20.76 -22.54 -2.05
CA GLY A 9 -22.00 -21.83 -2.35
C GLY A 9 -22.12 -20.47 -1.66
N ALA A 10 -23.30 -19.87 -1.77
CA ALA A 10 -23.64 -18.63 -1.06
C ALA A 10 -23.41 -18.79 0.45
N GLY A 11 -22.59 -17.91 1.03
CA GLY A 11 -22.30 -17.90 2.45
C GLY A 11 -23.55 -17.68 3.31
N LYS A 12 -23.48 -18.07 4.58
CA LYS A 12 -24.52 -17.77 5.56
C LYS A 12 -24.51 -16.30 5.99
N VAL A 13 -23.34 -15.69 6.00
CA VAL A 13 -23.06 -14.29 6.34
C VAL A 13 -22.72 -13.50 5.09
N LEU A 14 -21.77 -13.98 4.29
CA LEU A 14 -21.22 -13.30 3.13
C LEU A 14 -22.17 -13.41 1.92
N VAL A 15 -22.43 -12.27 1.26
CA VAL A 15 -23.20 -12.17 0.02
C VAL A 15 -22.27 -11.95 -1.17
N ASP A 16 -21.38 -10.97 -1.07
CA ASP A 16 -20.44 -10.65 -2.14
C ASP A 16 -19.07 -10.25 -1.59
N ARG A 17 -18.07 -11.06 -1.92
CA ARG A 17 -16.68 -10.84 -1.49
C ARG A 17 -15.99 -9.68 -2.18
N MET A 18 -16.50 -9.21 -3.33
CA MET A 18 -15.83 -8.14 -4.08
C MET A 18 -15.70 -6.86 -3.26
N PHE A 19 -16.62 -6.62 -2.32
CA PHE A 19 -16.57 -5.44 -1.44
C PHE A 19 -15.42 -5.48 -0.41
N PHE A 20 -14.74 -6.61 -0.21
CA PHE A 20 -13.52 -6.71 0.58
C PHE A 20 -12.26 -6.43 -0.24
N SER A 21 -12.37 -6.31 -1.56
CA SER A 21 -11.23 -5.91 -2.39
C SER A 21 -10.73 -4.52 -2.02
N PHE A 22 -9.41 -4.35 -1.99
CA PHE A 22 -8.78 -3.04 -1.82
C PHE A 22 -8.92 -2.15 -3.06
N ASP A 23 -9.32 -2.73 -4.19
CA ASP A 23 -9.61 -1.99 -5.42
C ASP A 23 -11.04 -1.43 -5.48
N TRP A 24 -11.93 -1.88 -4.59
CA TRP A 24 -13.26 -1.32 -4.52
C TRP A 24 -13.23 0.09 -3.94
N THR A 25 -13.85 1.05 -4.66
CA THR A 25 -13.98 2.44 -4.23
C THR A 25 -15.37 2.65 -3.64
N PRO A 26 -15.49 2.95 -2.33
CA PRO A 26 -16.78 3.16 -1.71
C PRO A 26 -17.46 4.46 -2.20
N PRO A 27 -18.79 4.54 -2.14
CA PRO A 27 -19.54 5.73 -2.58
C PRO A 27 -19.27 6.98 -1.72
N ALA A 28 -18.84 6.82 -0.49
CA ALA A 28 -18.39 7.88 0.40
C ALA A 28 -17.19 7.43 1.22
N LEU A 29 -16.24 8.33 1.47
CA LEU A 29 -15.05 8.03 2.26
C LEU A 29 -15.28 8.42 3.72
N VAL A 30 -15.26 7.45 4.60
CA VAL A 30 -15.45 7.69 6.04
C VAL A 30 -14.26 8.46 6.61
N GLY A 31 -14.52 9.59 7.26
CA GLY A 31 -13.54 10.38 7.99
C GLY A 31 -12.44 11.00 7.11
N ARG A 32 -12.80 11.43 5.90
CA ARG A 32 -11.90 12.10 4.94
C ARG A 32 -12.52 13.35 4.30
N ASP A 33 -13.58 13.88 4.88
CA ASP A 33 -14.29 15.02 4.31
C ASP A 33 -13.43 16.29 4.26
N GLU A 34 -12.63 16.53 5.31
CA GLU A 34 -11.71 17.69 5.38
C GLU A 34 -10.61 17.58 4.34
N GLU A 35 -9.96 16.43 4.24
CA GLU A 35 -8.88 16.19 3.27
C GLU A 35 -9.40 16.18 1.83
N LEU A 36 -10.62 15.69 1.58
CA LEU A 36 -11.26 15.82 0.27
C LEU A 36 -11.55 17.28 -0.07
N GLY A 37 -11.99 18.09 0.89
CA GLY A 37 -12.18 19.54 0.72
C GLY A 37 -10.87 20.25 0.41
N GLU A 38 -9.78 19.90 1.11
CA GLU A 38 -8.45 20.43 0.84
C GLU A 38 -7.95 20.02 -0.55
N LEU A 39 -8.09 18.75 -0.91
CA LEU A 39 -7.75 18.26 -2.24
C LEU A 39 -8.56 19.00 -3.33
N ALA A 40 -9.86 19.17 -3.12
CA ALA A 40 -10.72 19.90 -4.07
C ALA A 40 -10.25 21.35 -4.28
N SER A 41 -9.74 22.02 -3.24
CA SER A 41 -9.22 23.38 -3.33
C SER A 41 -8.03 23.50 -4.29
N MET A 42 -7.20 22.46 -4.41
CA MET A 42 -6.05 22.40 -5.33
C MET A 42 -6.48 22.26 -6.81
N PHE A 43 -7.75 21.95 -7.04
CA PHE A 43 -8.33 21.76 -8.37
C PHE A 43 -9.38 22.84 -8.74
N ILE A 44 -9.45 23.92 -7.96
CA ILE A 44 -10.36 25.05 -8.25
C ILE A 44 -10.07 25.61 -9.64
N GLY A 45 -11.14 25.89 -10.38
CA GLY A 45 -11.06 26.48 -11.72
C GLY A 45 -10.87 25.48 -12.86
N MET A 46 -10.79 24.17 -12.57
CA MET A 46 -10.68 23.13 -13.61
C MET A 46 -11.88 23.06 -14.56
N GLU A 47 -12.98 23.75 -14.26
CA GLU A 47 -14.10 23.94 -15.20
C GLU A 47 -13.67 24.72 -16.44
N GLY A 48 -12.71 25.65 -16.29
CA GLY A 48 -12.17 26.48 -17.35
C GLY A 48 -11.08 25.76 -18.17
N TYR A 49 -11.07 26.03 -19.46
CA TYR A 49 -9.95 25.62 -20.30
C TYR A 49 -8.68 26.37 -19.87
N GLY A 50 -7.55 25.66 -19.88
CA GLY A 50 -6.25 26.23 -19.52
C GLY A 50 -5.86 26.11 -18.05
N VAL A 51 -6.70 25.49 -17.22
CA VAL A 51 -6.40 25.27 -15.80
C VAL A 51 -6.09 23.80 -15.53
N SER A 52 -4.99 23.54 -14.83
CA SER A 52 -4.53 22.23 -14.40
C SER A 52 -4.37 22.21 -12.87
N GLY A 53 -4.99 21.24 -12.21
CA GLY A 53 -4.78 20.98 -10.79
C GLY A 53 -3.55 20.09 -10.55
N ARG A 54 -2.91 20.26 -9.41
CA ARG A 54 -1.76 19.47 -8.98
C ARG A 54 -1.87 19.17 -7.50
N ALA A 55 -1.58 17.94 -7.11
CA ALA A 55 -1.54 17.54 -5.70
C ALA A 55 -0.43 16.52 -5.46
N VAL A 56 0.22 16.62 -4.30
CA VAL A 56 1.14 15.61 -3.76
C VAL A 56 0.53 15.09 -2.47
N ILE A 57 0.18 13.81 -2.44
CA ILE A 57 -0.56 13.19 -1.35
C ILE A 57 0.34 12.17 -0.68
N THR A 58 0.66 12.41 0.58
CA THR A 58 1.54 11.55 1.36
C THR A 58 0.83 10.98 2.60
N GLY A 59 1.43 9.98 3.23
CA GLY A 59 0.90 9.41 4.48
C GLY A 59 1.21 7.92 4.62
N PRO A 60 0.97 7.33 5.80
CA PRO A 60 1.31 5.94 6.08
C PRO A 60 0.51 4.94 5.23
N VAL A 61 0.93 3.67 5.26
CA VAL A 61 0.16 2.57 4.66
C VAL A 61 -1.23 2.53 5.28
N GLY A 62 -2.25 2.19 4.48
CA GLY A 62 -3.62 2.07 4.97
C GLY A 62 -4.34 3.38 5.30
N SER A 63 -3.70 4.56 5.09
CA SER A 63 -4.34 5.86 5.33
C SER A 63 -5.39 6.28 4.28
N GLY A 64 -5.63 5.46 3.25
CA GLY A 64 -6.67 5.70 2.26
C GLY A 64 -6.27 6.56 1.06
N LYS A 65 -4.98 6.85 0.83
CA LYS A 65 -4.50 7.70 -0.28
C LYS A 65 -5.04 7.28 -1.65
N THR A 66 -4.84 6.02 -2.00
CA THR A 66 -5.25 5.44 -3.29
C THR A 66 -6.76 5.52 -3.50
N VAL A 67 -7.55 5.12 -2.50
CA VAL A 67 -9.00 5.17 -2.61
C VAL A 67 -9.52 6.61 -2.66
N MET A 68 -8.87 7.53 -1.94
CA MET A 68 -9.23 8.95 -1.96
C MET A 68 -8.99 9.58 -3.33
N THR A 69 -7.84 9.31 -3.98
CA THR A 69 -7.57 9.85 -5.32
C THR A 69 -8.49 9.25 -6.38
N ARG A 70 -8.84 7.96 -6.27
CA ARG A 70 -9.82 7.33 -7.17
C ARG A 70 -11.20 7.97 -7.00
N ARG A 71 -11.69 8.07 -5.76
CA ARG A 71 -12.99 8.68 -5.46
C ARG A 71 -13.06 10.12 -5.93
N PHE A 72 -12.03 10.92 -5.62
CA PHE A 72 -11.93 12.30 -6.09
C PHE A 72 -11.98 12.40 -7.62
N GLY A 73 -11.25 11.54 -8.32
CA GLY A 73 -11.26 11.51 -9.78
C GLY A 73 -12.64 11.19 -10.35
N GLU A 74 -13.32 10.19 -9.81
CA GLU A 74 -14.67 9.82 -10.23
C GLU A 74 -15.70 10.94 -9.97
N ASP A 75 -15.61 11.60 -8.82
CA ASP A 75 -16.50 12.72 -8.48
C ASP A 75 -16.23 13.94 -9.38
N LEU A 76 -14.96 14.25 -9.64
CA LEU A 76 -14.58 15.33 -10.53
C LEU A 76 -15.05 15.05 -11.97
N GLN A 77 -14.86 13.84 -12.47
CA GLN A 77 -15.33 13.45 -13.79
C GLN A 77 -16.85 13.59 -13.91
N ARG A 78 -17.59 13.16 -12.88
CA ARG A 78 -19.05 13.25 -12.81
C ARG A 78 -19.54 14.71 -12.72
N MET A 79 -18.86 15.53 -11.93
CA MET A 79 -19.19 16.97 -11.77
C MET A 79 -18.98 17.74 -13.08
N LEU A 80 -17.97 17.38 -13.87
CA LEU A 80 -17.61 18.06 -15.12
C LEU A 80 -18.24 17.41 -16.36
N ASP A 81 -19.05 16.36 -16.18
CA ASP A 81 -19.74 15.72 -17.30
C ASP A 81 -20.61 16.72 -18.08
N GLY A 82 -20.56 16.64 -19.40
CA GLY A 82 -21.22 17.60 -20.31
C GLY A 82 -20.55 18.98 -20.41
N ARG A 83 -19.58 19.31 -19.54
CA ARG A 83 -18.83 20.59 -19.59
C ARG A 83 -17.41 20.40 -20.12
N ARG A 84 -16.71 19.39 -19.65
CA ARG A 84 -15.32 19.08 -20.01
C ARG A 84 -15.12 17.56 -20.03
N LYS A 85 -14.60 17.06 -21.15
CA LYS A 85 -14.28 15.63 -21.26
C LYS A 85 -13.03 15.31 -20.41
N ILE A 86 -13.21 14.53 -19.36
CA ILE A 86 -12.11 14.09 -18.49
C ILE A 86 -11.86 12.59 -18.70
N VAL A 87 -10.60 12.23 -18.85
CA VAL A 87 -10.11 10.85 -18.80
C VAL A 87 -9.32 10.69 -17.52
N LEU A 88 -9.62 9.61 -16.79
CA LEU A 88 -8.89 9.23 -15.58
C LEU A 88 -7.83 8.20 -15.95
N ALA A 89 -6.59 8.45 -15.54
CA ALA A 89 -5.51 7.47 -15.61
C ALA A 89 -4.91 7.30 -14.21
N HIS A 90 -4.94 6.05 -13.72
CA HIS A 90 -4.33 5.68 -12.44
C HIS A 90 -3.23 4.67 -12.69
N VAL A 91 -1.98 5.05 -12.45
CA VAL A 91 -0.80 4.21 -12.70
C VAL A 91 -0.09 3.94 -11.38
N ASN A 92 0.00 2.67 -10.99
CA ASN A 92 0.81 2.26 -9.86
C ASN A 92 2.27 2.09 -10.31
N CYS A 93 3.16 2.94 -9.81
CA CYS A 93 4.57 2.97 -10.19
C CYS A 93 5.38 1.77 -9.67
N ARG A 94 4.87 0.99 -8.72
CA ARG A 94 5.48 -0.28 -8.32
C ARG A 94 5.28 -1.37 -9.38
N ASN A 95 4.10 -1.39 -10.00
CA ASN A 95 3.79 -2.31 -11.08
C ASN A 95 4.43 -1.86 -12.42
N HIS A 96 4.64 -0.55 -12.58
CA HIS A 96 5.22 0.11 -13.76
C HIS A 96 6.42 0.97 -13.35
N PRO A 97 7.57 0.37 -12.97
CA PRO A 97 8.67 1.11 -12.33
C PRO A 97 9.49 1.97 -13.28
N THR A 98 9.27 1.92 -14.58
CA THR A 98 10.02 2.70 -15.57
C THR A 98 9.18 3.76 -16.25
N ALA A 99 9.81 4.87 -16.63
CA ALA A 99 9.16 5.97 -17.36
C ALA A 99 8.42 5.48 -18.63
N SER A 100 9.00 4.54 -19.37
CA SER A 100 8.38 3.99 -20.57
C SER A 100 7.10 3.21 -20.25
N GLN A 101 7.08 2.40 -19.19
CA GLN A 101 5.88 1.65 -18.77
C GLN A 101 4.77 2.60 -18.31
N VAL A 102 5.11 3.61 -17.50
CA VAL A 102 4.15 4.62 -17.06
C VAL A 102 3.54 5.35 -18.26
N LEU A 103 4.36 5.80 -19.22
CA LEU A 103 3.88 6.45 -20.43
C LEU A 103 2.97 5.56 -21.27
N GLN A 104 3.27 4.28 -21.35
CA GLN A 104 2.43 3.30 -22.04
C GLN A 104 1.04 3.18 -21.42
N GLU A 105 0.96 3.07 -20.09
CA GLU A 105 -0.33 3.03 -19.39
C GLU A 105 -1.13 4.33 -19.56
N ILE A 106 -0.46 5.49 -19.53
CA ILE A 106 -1.11 6.78 -19.83
C ILE A 106 -1.66 6.80 -21.26
N ALA A 107 -0.86 6.37 -22.24
CA ALA A 107 -1.27 6.36 -23.64
C ALA A 107 -2.47 5.42 -23.88
N ARG A 108 -2.49 4.22 -23.22
CA ARG A 108 -3.61 3.29 -23.30
C ARG A 108 -4.89 3.82 -22.65
N SER A 109 -4.77 4.60 -21.57
CA SER A 109 -5.93 5.25 -20.94
C SER A 109 -6.60 6.24 -21.87
N LEU A 110 -5.85 6.84 -22.80
CA LEU A 110 -6.36 7.79 -23.81
C LEU A 110 -6.79 7.10 -25.10
N ASP A 111 -6.11 6.03 -25.48
CA ASP A 111 -6.31 5.27 -26.70
C ASP A 111 -6.02 3.77 -26.44
N SER A 112 -7.08 2.98 -26.29
CA SER A 112 -6.98 1.53 -26.05
C SER A 112 -6.28 0.76 -27.17
N GLY A 113 -6.18 1.34 -28.37
CA GLY A 113 -5.47 0.78 -29.51
C GLY A 113 -3.97 1.14 -29.56
N HIS A 114 -3.45 1.86 -28.54
CA HIS A 114 -2.03 2.25 -28.52
C HIS A 114 -1.12 1.01 -28.48
N PRO A 115 -0.16 0.87 -29.41
CA PRO A 115 0.72 -0.31 -29.46
C PRO A 115 1.61 -0.46 -28.22
N GLU A 116 1.79 -1.67 -27.77
CA GLU A 116 2.58 -1.97 -26.55
C GLU A 116 4.09 -1.77 -26.73
N ARG A 117 4.60 -1.83 -27.94
CA ARG A 117 6.04 -1.80 -28.24
C ARG A 117 6.31 -1.00 -29.53
N GLY A 118 7.55 -0.60 -29.68
CA GLY A 118 8.03 0.03 -30.93
C GLY A 118 8.17 1.54 -30.84
N PHE A 119 7.77 2.18 -29.74
CA PHE A 119 7.86 3.65 -29.58
C PHE A 119 8.86 4.02 -28.48
N SER A 120 9.64 5.06 -28.77
CA SER A 120 10.44 5.75 -27.75
C SER A 120 9.56 6.56 -26.80
N SER A 121 10.05 6.85 -25.60
CA SER A 121 9.34 7.69 -24.64
C SER A 121 8.92 9.07 -25.24
N SER A 122 9.73 9.62 -26.11
CA SER A 122 9.42 10.90 -26.78
C SER A 122 8.24 10.76 -27.76
N GLU A 123 8.17 9.68 -28.51
CA GLU A 123 7.06 9.39 -29.43
C GLU A 123 5.75 9.13 -28.67
N ILE A 124 5.82 8.41 -27.53
CA ILE A 124 4.65 8.18 -26.67
C ILE A 124 4.13 9.52 -26.10
N ILE A 125 5.01 10.40 -25.61
CA ILE A 125 4.62 11.74 -25.14
C ILE A 125 3.96 12.54 -26.26
N GLN A 126 4.48 12.48 -27.49
CA GLN A 126 3.85 13.14 -28.65
C GLN A 126 2.48 12.54 -28.97
N SER A 127 2.32 11.23 -28.88
CA SER A 127 1.04 10.54 -29.04
C SER A 127 0.02 11.01 -27.99
N ILE A 128 0.42 11.07 -26.71
CA ILE A 128 -0.40 11.59 -25.62
C ILE A 128 -0.83 13.04 -25.92
N ARG A 129 0.10 13.93 -26.27
CA ARG A 129 -0.18 15.31 -26.63
C ARG A 129 -1.19 15.43 -27.77
N ARG A 130 -1.02 14.62 -28.83
CA ARG A 130 -1.93 14.60 -29.98
C ARG A 130 -3.33 14.16 -29.56
N ASN A 131 -3.45 13.09 -28.76
CA ASN A 131 -4.74 12.60 -28.28
C ASN A 131 -5.47 13.66 -27.44
N LEU A 132 -4.78 14.29 -26.48
CA LEU A 132 -5.35 15.34 -25.66
C LEU A 132 -5.87 16.52 -26.52
N LYS A 133 -5.10 16.93 -27.51
CA LYS A 133 -5.46 18.06 -28.43
C LYS A 133 -6.62 17.69 -29.35
N VAL A 134 -6.54 16.56 -30.05
CA VAL A 134 -7.53 16.16 -31.07
C VAL A 134 -8.89 15.92 -30.43
N HIS A 135 -8.91 15.24 -29.28
CA HIS A 135 -10.17 14.90 -28.60
C HIS A 135 -10.62 15.97 -27.60
N LYS A 136 -9.89 17.07 -27.47
CA LYS A 136 -10.15 18.15 -26.48
C LYS A 136 -10.37 17.57 -25.07
N THR A 137 -9.56 16.57 -24.71
CA THR A 137 -9.69 15.80 -23.48
C THR A 137 -8.73 16.37 -22.43
N HIS A 138 -9.21 16.45 -21.19
CA HIS A 138 -8.36 16.71 -20.04
C HIS A 138 -8.01 15.39 -19.35
N LEU A 139 -6.74 15.15 -19.12
CA LEU A 139 -6.26 13.96 -18.41
C LEU A 139 -6.09 14.30 -16.92
N LEU A 140 -6.79 13.57 -16.07
CA LEU A 140 -6.48 13.51 -14.63
C LEU A 140 -5.62 12.27 -14.37
N LEU A 141 -4.33 12.49 -14.16
CA LEU A 141 -3.34 11.46 -13.95
C LEU A 141 -3.04 11.28 -12.46
N THR A 142 -3.22 10.07 -11.95
CA THR A 142 -2.72 9.67 -10.64
C THR A 142 -1.52 8.75 -10.80
N LEU A 143 -0.37 9.15 -10.25
CA LEU A 143 0.82 8.30 -10.11
C LEU A 143 0.90 7.82 -8.67
N ASP A 144 0.53 6.56 -8.45
CA ASP A 144 0.54 5.95 -7.12
C ASP A 144 1.88 5.24 -6.87
N GLU A 145 2.35 5.27 -5.60
CA GLU A 145 3.69 4.81 -5.19
C GLU A 145 4.81 5.44 -6.03
N VAL A 146 4.67 6.75 -6.27
CA VAL A 146 5.51 7.53 -7.19
C VAL A 146 6.99 7.60 -6.76
N ASP A 147 7.28 7.37 -5.50
CA ASP A 147 8.66 7.30 -4.97
C ASP A 147 9.50 6.22 -5.68
N VAL A 148 8.89 5.13 -6.15
CA VAL A 148 9.56 4.08 -6.93
C VAL A 148 10.05 4.65 -8.27
N LEU A 149 9.20 5.40 -8.96
CA LEU A 149 9.56 6.04 -10.23
C LEU A 149 10.66 7.10 -10.04
N ILE A 150 10.51 7.97 -9.02
CA ILE A 150 11.47 9.05 -8.76
C ILE A 150 12.87 8.51 -8.42
N ARG A 151 12.96 7.42 -7.68
CA ARG A 151 14.24 6.76 -7.39
C ARG A 151 14.92 6.22 -8.64
N ASN A 152 14.14 5.83 -9.67
CA ASN A 152 14.66 5.27 -10.91
C ASN A 152 15.06 6.35 -11.92
N ASP A 153 14.26 7.43 -12.08
CA ASP A 153 14.43 8.45 -13.12
C ASP A 153 14.69 9.87 -12.60
N LYS A 154 14.84 10.02 -11.26
CA LYS A 154 15.06 11.31 -10.58
C LYS A 154 13.96 12.34 -10.83
N GLY A 155 12.77 11.90 -11.23
CA GLY A 155 11.62 12.77 -11.52
C GLY A 155 11.60 13.35 -12.94
N ASP A 156 12.45 12.90 -13.85
CA ASP A 156 12.51 13.40 -15.24
C ASP A 156 11.17 13.24 -15.96
N LEU A 157 10.50 12.10 -15.78
CA LEU A 157 9.18 11.89 -16.35
C LEU A 157 8.14 12.89 -15.80
N ILE A 158 8.12 13.08 -14.48
CA ILE A 158 7.21 14.05 -13.84
C ILE A 158 7.45 15.44 -14.38
N TYR A 159 8.71 15.87 -14.51
CA TYR A 159 9.07 17.15 -15.10
C TYR A 159 8.55 17.28 -16.52
N LYS A 160 8.71 16.26 -17.37
CA LYS A 160 8.20 16.26 -18.77
C LYS A 160 6.68 16.31 -18.83
N LEU A 161 5.99 15.60 -17.94
CA LEU A 161 4.53 15.62 -17.87
C LEU A 161 3.99 16.98 -17.38
N LEU A 162 4.65 17.61 -16.42
CA LEU A 162 4.29 18.98 -15.97
C LEU A 162 4.47 20.05 -17.06
N ARG A 163 5.21 19.72 -18.11
CA ARG A 163 5.44 20.59 -19.27
C ARG A 163 4.73 20.10 -20.53
N ILE A 164 3.76 19.20 -20.42
CA ILE A 164 3.14 18.57 -21.58
C ILE A 164 2.45 19.57 -22.51
N ASP A 165 1.96 20.67 -21.95
CA ASP A 165 1.23 21.72 -22.67
C ASP A 165 2.14 22.84 -23.20
N GLU A 166 3.44 22.84 -22.88
CA GLU A 166 4.36 23.90 -23.34
C GLU A 166 4.50 23.90 -24.87
N GLY A 167 4.39 25.09 -25.46
CA GLY A 167 4.46 25.27 -26.92
C GLY A 167 3.19 24.85 -27.67
N GLN A 168 2.06 24.66 -26.98
CA GLN A 168 0.77 24.38 -27.60
C GLN A 168 -0.21 25.54 -27.40
N ASP A 169 -1.16 25.68 -28.35
CA ASP A 169 -2.22 26.69 -28.27
C ASP A 169 -3.27 26.36 -27.18
N GLN A 170 -3.30 25.12 -26.68
CA GLN A 170 -4.15 24.68 -25.58
C GLN A 170 -3.28 24.43 -24.35
N GLN A 171 -3.56 25.16 -23.26
CA GLN A 171 -2.97 24.96 -21.95
C GLN A 171 -3.93 24.19 -21.06
N GLY A 172 -3.39 23.54 -20.03
CA GLY A 172 -4.19 22.90 -19.00
C GLY A 172 -4.88 21.61 -19.45
N SER A 173 -4.23 20.78 -20.23
CA SER A 173 -4.76 19.49 -20.68
C SER A 173 -4.46 18.32 -19.72
N LEU A 174 -3.59 18.54 -18.71
CA LEU A 174 -3.18 17.52 -17.74
C LEU A 174 -3.23 18.07 -16.32
N SER A 175 -3.97 17.39 -15.44
CA SER A 175 -3.88 17.51 -13.99
C SER A 175 -3.21 16.29 -13.39
N MET A 176 -2.50 16.45 -12.27
CA MET A 176 -1.68 15.40 -11.72
C MET A 176 -1.83 15.28 -10.21
N MET A 177 -2.01 14.03 -9.73
CA MET A 177 -1.92 13.63 -8.33
C MET A 177 -0.75 12.67 -8.16
N LEU A 178 0.21 13.02 -7.31
CA LEU A 178 1.35 12.19 -6.94
C LEU A 178 1.10 11.60 -5.57
N VAL A 179 1.12 10.27 -5.45
CA VAL A 179 0.81 9.56 -4.21
C VAL A 179 2.03 8.80 -3.74
N SER A 180 2.41 8.96 -2.46
CA SER A 180 3.53 8.24 -1.84
C SER A 180 3.25 7.90 -0.37
N GLN A 181 3.97 6.88 0.11
CA GLN A 181 4.04 6.56 1.54
C GLN A 181 5.08 7.43 2.26
N ASP A 182 6.06 7.96 1.51
CA ASP A 182 7.14 8.76 2.06
C ASP A 182 6.72 10.22 2.23
N VAL A 183 6.54 10.66 3.48
CA VAL A 183 6.18 12.04 3.82
C VAL A 183 7.29 13.01 3.40
N SER A 184 8.52 12.51 3.26
CA SER A 184 9.67 13.32 2.82
C SER A 184 9.85 13.35 1.29
N LEU A 185 8.88 12.84 0.52
CA LEU A 185 8.92 12.74 -0.95
C LEU A 185 9.38 14.01 -1.63
N ILE A 186 8.94 15.18 -1.13
CA ILE A 186 9.30 16.49 -1.69
C ILE A 186 10.82 16.70 -1.75
N ARG A 187 11.57 16.10 -0.82
CA ARG A 187 13.04 16.21 -0.76
C ARG A 187 13.74 15.44 -1.90
N LEU A 188 13.02 14.56 -2.57
CA LEU A 188 13.52 13.81 -3.71
C LEU A 188 13.38 14.58 -5.03
N PHE A 189 12.58 15.66 -5.04
CA PHE A 189 12.36 16.47 -6.21
C PHE A 189 13.41 17.58 -6.37
N GLU A 190 13.76 17.83 -7.61
CA GLU A 190 14.54 19.02 -7.95
C GLU A 190 13.72 20.31 -7.75
N PRO A 191 14.36 21.45 -7.43
CA PRO A 191 13.66 22.73 -7.23
C PRO A 191 12.74 23.12 -8.39
N ALA A 192 13.09 22.78 -9.62
CA ALA A 192 12.28 23.04 -10.82
C ALA A 192 10.94 22.28 -10.81
N ILE A 193 10.89 21.08 -10.25
CA ILE A 193 9.67 20.28 -10.10
C ILE A 193 8.81 20.87 -8.98
N ILE A 194 9.42 21.19 -7.84
CA ILE A 194 8.74 21.79 -6.67
C ILE A 194 8.05 23.10 -7.07
N SER A 195 8.78 23.98 -7.74
CA SER A 195 8.23 25.26 -8.23
C SER A 195 7.01 25.09 -9.15
N ARG A 196 6.97 24.02 -9.95
CA ARG A 196 5.85 23.72 -10.86
C ARG A 196 4.69 23.02 -10.17
N LEU A 197 4.95 22.19 -9.16
CA LEU A 197 3.90 21.58 -8.37
C LEU A 197 3.16 22.61 -7.52
N GLY A 198 3.87 23.61 -6.99
CA GLY A 198 3.37 24.61 -6.07
C GLY A 198 3.45 24.13 -4.61
N GLU A 199 3.88 25.03 -3.73
CA GLU A 199 4.03 24.72 -2.29
C GLU A 199 2.70 24.40 -1.60
N SER A 200 1.59 24.98 -2.09
CA SER A 200 0.24 24.75 -1.57
C SER A 200 -0.43 23.46 -2.08
N SER A 201 0.26 22.66 -2.88
CA SER A 201 -0.29 21.42 -3.48
C SER A 201 0.05 20.18 -2.67
N MET A 202 0.30 20.32 -1.39
CA MET A 202 0.71 19.24 -0.49
C MET A 202 -0.39 18.86 0.48
N LEU A 203 -0.76 17.57 0.50
CA LEU A 203 -1.72 16.98 1.41
C LEU A 203 -1.09 15.79 2.13
N THR A 204 -1.13 15.79 3.46
CA THR A 204 -0.63 14.67 4.25
C THR A 204 -1.75 14.01 5.00
N LEU A 205 -2.02 12.74 4.68
CA LEU A 205 -3.03 11.94 5.39
C LEU A 205 -2.42 11.32 6.64
N GLY A 206 -3.10 11.50 7.76
CA GLY A 206 -2.86 10.73 8.98
C GLY A 206 -3.46 9.33 8.93
N GLY A 207 -3.05 8.46 9.85
CA GLY A 207 -3.76 7.20 10.11
C GLY A 207 -5.20 7.46 10.59
N TYR A 208 -6.08 6.49 10.40
CA TYR A 208 -7.47 6.60 10.85
C TYR A 208 -7.61 6.38 12.34
N GLY A 209 -8.51 7.13 12.98
CA GLY A 209 -8.95 6.88 14.37
C GLY A 209 -9.98 5.76 14.46
N GLU A 210 -10.22 5.27 15.69
CA GLU A 210 -11.15 4.14 15.99
C GLU A 210 -12.53 4.34 15.36
N ARG A 211 -13.12 5.53 15.51
CA ARG A 211 -14.46 5.83 14.97
C ARG A 211 -14.52 5.68 13.45
N ALA A 212 -13.51 6.17 12.75
CA ALA A 212 -13.45 6.08 11.29
C ALA A 212 -13.24 4.63 10.84
N LEU A 213 -12.37 3.86 11.52
CA LEU A 213 -12.12 2.45 11.21
C LEU A 213 -13.34 1.56 11.47
N THR A 214 -14.09 1.84 12.54
CA THR A 214 -15.40 1.21 12.79
C THR A 214 -16.38 1.52 11.67
N GLY A 215 -16.43 2.78 11.21
CA GLY A 215 -17.26 3.20 10.08
C GLY A 215 -16.87 2.54 8.76
N ILE A 216 -15.57 2.40 8.49
CA ILE A 216 -15.06 1.69 7.30
C ILE A 216 -15.45 0.21 7.34
N ALA A 217 -15.28 -0.46 8.49
CA ALA A 217 -15.70 -1.85 8.65
C ALA A 217 -17.21 -2.00 8.48
N ARG A 218 -18.01 -1.07 9.01
CA ARG A 218 -19.47 -1.02 8.86
C ARG A 218 -19.86 -0.90 7.38
N GLN A 219 -19.29 0.05 6.67
CA GLN A 219 -19.58 0.25 5.24
C GLN A 219 -19.29 -1.02 4.42
N ARG A 220 -18.17 -1.70 4.69
CA ARG A 220 -17.83 -2.97 4.04
C ARG A 220 -18.83 -4.07 4.39
N TYR A 221 -19.24 -4.15 5.66
CA TYR A 221 -20.25 -5.11 6.11
C TYR A 221 -21.61 -4.89 5.43
N GLU A 222 -22.08 -3.65 5.38
CA GLU A 222 -23.39 -3.31 4.80
C GLU A 222 -23.48 -3.67 3.31
N GLU A 223 -22.37 -3.54 2.57
CA GLU A 223 -22.30 -3.89 1.15
C GLU A 223 -22.07 -5.40 0.91
N ALA A 224 -21.27 -6.05 1.75
CA ALA A 224 -20.77 -7.40 1.50
C ALA A 224 -21.58 -8.50 2.15
N CYS A 225 -22.38 -8.23 3.19
CA CYS A 225 -22.96 -9.24 4.06
C CYS A 225 -24.47 -9.12 4.19
N LYS A 226 -25.10 -10.18 4.72
CA LYS A 226 -26.51 -10.18 5.06
C LYS A 226 -26.79 -9.22 6.21
N PRO A 227 -27.87 -8.42 6.15
CA PRO A 227 -28.23 -7.52 7.23
C PRO A 227 -28.38 -8.25 8.58
N GLY A 228 -27.83 -7.65 9.65
CA GLY A 228 -27.91 -8.18 11.01
C GLY A 228 -26.93 -9.30 11.33
N SER A 229 -26.06 -9.73 10.36
CA SER A 229 -25.08 -10.79 10.58
C SER A 229 -23.83 -10.34 11.36
N VAL A 230 -23.56 -9.04 11.46
CA VAL A 230 -22.43 -8.49 12.23
C VAL A 230 -22.94 -7.42 13.19
N GLY A 231 -22.75 -7.62 14.49
CA GLY A 231 -23.19 -6.69 15.53
C GLY A 231 -22.24 -5.49 15.72
N ASP A 232 -22.76 -4.39 16.30
CA ASP A 232 -22.02 -3.16 16.56
C ASP A 232 -20.81 -3.35 17.47
N ASP A 233 -20.89 -4.25 18.45
CA ASP A 233 -19.77 -4.59 19.35
C ASP A 233 -18.61 -5.24 18.57
N THR A 234 -18.93 -6.09 17.58
CA THR A 234 -17.94 -6.73 16.70
C THR A 234 -17.24 -5.66 15.85
N LEU A 235 -17.99 -4.75 15.22
CA LEU A 235 -17.45 -3.64 14.43
C LEU A 235 -16.60 -2.70 15.27
N SER A 236 -17.06 -2.35 16.48
CA SER A 236 -16.32 -1.50 17.41
C SER A 236 -15.01 -2.13 17.86
N LYS A 237 -15.01 -3.46 18.11
CA LYS A 237 -13.78 -4.20 18.41
C LYS A 237 -12.79 -4.18 17.26
N ILE A 238 -13.26 -4.35 16.02
CA ILE A 238 -12.42 -4.23 14.81
C ILE A 238 -11.79 -2.83 14.74
N GLY A 239 -12.61 -1.78 14.87
CA GLY A 239 -12.13 -0.39 14.84
C GLY A 239 -11.06 -0.12 15.87
N ARG A 240 -11.25 -0.58 17.11
CA ARG A 240 -10.29 -0.43 18.21
C ARG A 240 -8.95 -1.09 17.90
N PHE A 241 -8.95 -2.34 17.41
CA PHE A 241 -7.70 -3.03 17.06
C PHE A 241 -6.97 -2.38 15.89
N ALA A 242 -7.70 -1.98 14.84
CA ALA A 242 -7.10 -1.33 13.70
C ALA A 242 -6.58 0.08 14.03
N ALA A 243 -7.14 0.76 15.04
CA ALA A 243 -6.70 2.07 15.48
C ALA A 243 -5.29 2.09 16.10
N GLU A 244 -4.79 0.95 16.59
CA GLU A 244 -3.41 0.85 17.07
C GLU A 244 -2.38 1.22 15.98
N THR A 245 -2.70 0.95 14.73
CA THR A 245 -1.86 1.28 13.57
C THR A 245 -2.44 2.38 12.68
N GLY A 246 -3.74 2.70 12.84
CA GLY A 246 -4.47 3.63 11.99
C GLY A 246 -4.69 3.12 10.55
N ASP A 247 -4.60 1.80 10.33
CA ASP A 247 -4.64 1.16 9.01
C ASP A 247 -6.04 0.64 8.66
N ALA A 248 -6.66 1.24 7.63
CA ALA A 248 -7.97 0.80 7.14
C ALA A 248 -7.95 -0.60 6.53
N ARG A 249 -6.82 -1.03 5.93
CA ARG A 249 -6.69 -2.39 5.39
C ARG A 249 -6.82 -3.42 6.49
N LEU A 250 -6.19 -3.17 7.65
CA LEU A 250 -6.29 -4.04 8.82
C LEU A 250 -7.75 -4.18 9.30
N ALA A 251 -8.53 -3.10 9.31
CA ALA A 251 -9.95 -3.18 9.68
C ALA A 251 -10.75 -4.06 8.71
N ILE A 252 -10.51 -3.93 7.41
CA ILE A 252 -11.16 -4.73 6.37
C ILE A 252 -10.76 -6.21 6.49
N GLU A 253 -9.49 -6.51 6.68
CA GLU A 253 -8.96 -7.87 6.85
C GLU A 253 -9.49 -8.54 8.12
N LEU A 254 -9.58 -7.79 9.23
CA LEU A 254 -10.16 -8.29 10.49
C LEU A 254 -11.62 -8.69 10.31
N LEU A 255 -12.40 -7.85 9.63
CA LEU A 255 -13.80 -8.15 9.33
C LEU A 255 -13.93 -9.39 8.44
N GLU A 256 -13.19 -9.45 7.33
CA GLU A 256 -13.21 -10.61 6.43
C GLU A 256 -12.80 -11.91 7.16
N ALA A 257 -11.76 -11.84 8.00
CA ALA A 257 -11.32 -13.00 8.78
C ALA A 257 -12.35 -13.46 9.81
N ALA A 258 -13.06 -12.52 10.47
CA ALA A 258 -14.13 -12.84 11.43
C ALA A 258 -15.32 -13.51 10.71
N ILE A 259 -15.73 -12.97 9.56
CA ILE A 259 -16.78 -13.55 8.72
C ILE A 259 -16.41 -14.97 8.29
N ARG A 260 -15.18 -15.16 7.82
CA ARG A 260 -14.70 -16.49 7.38
C ARG A 260 -14.78 -17.54 8.52
N ARG A 261 -14.53 -17.15 9.77
CA ARG A 261 -14.69 -18.05 10.91
C ARG A 261 -16.14 -18.44 11.13
N ALA A 262 -17.04 -17.46 11.17
CA ALA A 262 -18.47 -17.73 11.30
C ALA A 262 -18.95 -18.70 10.22
N GLU A 263 -18.55 -18.47 8.97
CA GLU A 263 -18.86 -19.36 7.83
C GLU A 263 -18.30 -20.79 8.03
N MET A 264 -17.04 -20.91 8.48
CA MET A 264 -16.41 -22.22 8.73
C MET A 264 -17.12 -23.01 9.84
N GLU A 265 -17.67 -22.34 10.84
CA GLU A 265 -18.46 -22.92 11.92
C GLU A 265 -19.93 -23.10 11.55
N GLY A 266 -20.33 -22.70 10.33
CA GLY A 266 -21.69 -22.81 9.84
C GLY A 266 -22.68 -21.87 10.50
N ARG A 267 -22.22 -20.79 11.13
CA ARG A 267 -23.05 -19.75 11.76
C ARG A 267 -23.53 -18.71 10.74
N GLY A 268 -24.66 -18.09 11.03
CA GLY A 268 -25.23 -16.99 10.25
C GLY A 268 -24.93 -15.61 10.85
N ASP A 269 -24.17 -15.56 11.95
CA ASP A 269 -23.80 -14.38 12.71
C ASP A 269 -22.30 -14.39 13.08
N VAL A 270 -21.71 -13.22 13.11
CA VAL A 270 -20.29 -13.00 13.48
C VAL A 270 -20.25 -12.54 14.93
N LEU A 271 -19.57 -13.30 15.77
CA LEU A 271 -19.44 -13.01 17.20
C LEU A 271 -18.22 -12.11 17.46
N VAL A 272 -18.23 -11.42 18.61
CA VAL A 272 -17.11 -10.57 19.03
C VAL A 272 -15.79 -11.38 19.19
N GLU A 273 -15.85 -12.64 19.59
CA GLU A 273 -14.71 -13.55 19.72
C GLU A 273 -14.12 -14.00 18.38
N ASP A 274 -14.83 -13.81 17.26
CA ASP A 274 -14.30 -14.09 15.94
C ASP A 274 -13.25 -13.07 15.52
N VAL A 275 -13.28 -11.86 16.11
CA VAL A 275 -12.26 -10.84 15.87
C VAL A 275 -11.00 -11.19 16.67
N ARG A 276 -9.99 -11.74 15.97
CA ARG A 276 -8.71 -12.18 16.55
C ARG A 276 -7.53 -11.58 15.79
N PRO A 277 -6.95 -10.47 16.26
CA PRO A 277 -5.80 -9.82 15.61
C PRO A 277 -4.57 -10.71 15.46
N SER A 278 -4.36 -11.64 16.41
CA SER A 278 -3.24 -12.58 16.38
C SER A 278 -3.21 -13.49 15.16
N THR A 279 -4.36 -13.75 14.53
CA THR A 279 -4.42 -14.55 13.29
C THR A 279 -4.02 -13.77 12.04
N LEU A 280 -4.20 -12.44 12.03
CA LEU A 280 -3.76 -11.60 10.92
C LEU A 280 -2.28 -11.22 11.05
N ARG A 281 -1.81 -10.95 12.26
CA ARG A 281 -0.37 -10.75 12.52
C ARG A 281 0.47 -11.99 12.20
N GLY A 282 -0.14 -13.20 12.21
CA GLY A 282 0.50 -14.43 11.77
C GLY A 282 0.32 -14.76 10.28
N ALA A 283 -0.59 -14.09 9.58
CA ALA A 283 -0.88 -14.33 8.17
C ALA A 283 -0.17 -13.34 7.21
N SER A 284 0.49 -12.29 7.73
CA SER A 284 1.21 -11.31 6.92
C SER A 284 2.58 -11.77 6.41
N VAL A 285 3.05 -12.94 6.84
CA VAL A 285 4.13 -13.65 6.15
C VAL A 285 3.47 -14.68 5.24
N GLU A 286 3.46 -14.43 3.94
CA GLU A 286 3.02 -15.45 2.99
C GLU A 286 3.76 -16.76 3.31
N PRO A 287 3.06 -17.90 3.39
CA PRO A 287 3.69 -19.20 3.63
C PRO A 287 4.94 -19.44 2.77
N ASN A 288 4.94 -18.96 1.55
CA ASN A 288 6.01 -19.09 0.58
C ASN A 288 7.25 -18.20 0.85
N GLN A 289 7.16 -17.15 1.68
CA GLN A 289 8.31 -16.27 1.90
C GLN A 289 9.41 -16.94 2.73
N VAL A 290 9.03 -17.74 3.74
CA VAL A 290 10.01 -18.47 4.55
C VAL A 290 10.59 -19.65 3.77
N ASP A 291 9.76 -20.34 2.99
CA ASP A 291 10.16 -21.50 2.18
C ASP A 291 11.22 -21.11 1.14
N ASN A 292 11.10 -19.90 0.56
CA ASN A 292 12.03 -19.36 -0.42
C ASN A 292 13.35 -18.79 0.17
N LEU A 293 13.48 -18.71 1.49
CA LEU A 293 14.71 -18.24 2.13
C LEU A 293 15.84 -19.26 1.93
N GLY A 294 17.03 -18.76 1.62
CA GLY A 294 18.24 -19.56 1.61
C GLY A 294 18.59 -20.11 3.02
N LYS A 295 19.31 -21.23 3.08
CA LYS A 295 19.68 -21.90 4.33
C LYS A 295 20.20 -20.93 5.41
N HIS A 296 21.13 -20.05 5.07
CA HIS A 296 21.71 -19.10 6.04
C HIS A 296 20.75 -18.00 6.47
N GLN A 297 19.83 -17.56 5.63
CA GLN A 297 18.76 -16.61 5.99
C GLN A 297 17.81 -17.27 7.00
N LYS A 298 17.45 -18.54 6.81
CA LYS A 298 16.65 -19.32 7.77
C LYS A 298 17.35 -19.46 9.11
N LEU A 299 18.66 -19.73 9.13
CA LEU A 299 19.46 -19.84 10.37
C LEU A 299 19.58 -18.49 11.10
N VAL A 300 19.72 -17.36 10.40
CA VAL A 300 19.69 -16.02 11.01
C VAL A 300 18.32 -15.76 11.65
N LEU A 301 17.25 -15.99 10.89
CA LEU A 301 15.88 -15.78 11.35
C LEU A 301 15.54 -16.67 12.55
N LEU A 302 15.97 -17.93 12.55
CA LEU A 302 15.78 -18.88 13.65
C LEU A 302 16.43 -18.37 14.94
N GLY A 303 17.67 -17.88 14.88
CA GLY A 303 18.35 -17.30 16.04
C GLY A 303 17.61 -16.09 16.61
N ILE A 304 17.10 -15.20 15.74
CA ILE A 304 16.30 -14.05 16.14
C ILE A 304 14.97 -14.49 16.79
N CYS A 305 14.23 -15.43 16.18
CA CYS A 305 12.98 -15.95 16.70
C CYS A 305 13.12 -16.55 18.11
N ARG A 306 14.16 -17.35 18.33
CA ARG A 306 14.43 -17.98 19.66
C ARG A 306 14.62 -16.95 20.76
N ARG A 307 15.23 -15.80 20.47
CA ARG A 307 15.41 -14.72 21.44
C ARG A 307 14.14 -13.91 21.64
N LEU A 308 13.48 -13.51 20.55
CA LEU A 308 12.29 -12.67 20.60
C LEU A 308 11.04 -13.35 21.18
N LYS A 309 11.07 -14.65 21.42
CA LYS A 309 10.09 -15.35 22.28
C LYS A 309 10.15 -14.93 23.76
N ARG A 310 11.27 -14.38 24.19
CA ARG A 310 11.53 -14.05 25.62
C ARG A 310 11.80 -12.56 25.84
N THR A 311 12.07 -11.79 24.78
CA THR A 311 12.37 -10.35 24.82
C THR A 311 11.69 -9.66 23.66
N ASP A 312 11.37 -8.38 23.82
CA ASP A 312 10.70 -7.60 22.77
C ASP A 312 11.66 -7.17 21.66
N GLU A 313 12.96 -7.10 21.96
CA GLU A 313 14.00 -6.71 21.00
C GLU A 313 15.33 -7.44 21.24
N ILE A 314 16.16 -7.47 20.22
CA ILE A 314 17.51 -8.05 20.27
C ILE A 314 18.51 -7.11 19.59
N SER A 315 19.71 -6.97 20.17
CA SER A 315 20.79 -6.23 19.51
C SER A 315 21.35 -7.02 18.31
N SER A 316 21.83 -6.31 17.28
CA SER A 316 22.46 -6.95 16.11
C SER A 316 23.69 -7.79 16.49
N GLY A 317 24.41 -7.40 17.53
CA GLY A 317 25.54 -8.16 18.06
C GLY A 317 25.12 -9.50 18.70
N ASP A 318 24.02 -9.51 19.46
CA ASP A 318 23.50 -10.73 20.06
C ASP A 318 22.80 -11.60 19.02
N ALA A 319 22.14 -11.00 18.02
CA ALA A 319 21.60 -11.72 16.87
C ALA A 319 22.70 -12.51 16.12
N GLN A 320 23.86 -11.91 15.95
CA GLN A 320 25.02 -12.57 15.35
C GLN A 320 25.54 -13.74 16.18
N LYS A 321 25.64 -13.56 17.50
CA LYS A 321 26.06 -14.65 18.41
C LYS A 321 25.10 -15.84 18.31
N LEU A 322 23.80 -15.56 18.32
CA LEU A 322 22.78 -16.60 18.20
C LEU A 322 22.80 -17.27 16.83
N TYR A 323 23.00 -16.51 15.74
CA TYR A 323 23.20 -17.09 14.42
C TYR A 323 24.37 -18.08 14.38
N ASN A 324 25.51 -17.75 15.00
CA ASN A 324 26.66 -18.65 15.06
C ASN A 324 26.31 -19.92 15.82
N LEU A 325 25.62 -19.81 16.97
CA LEU A 325 25.17 -20.96 17.75
C LEU A 325 24.21 -21.86 16.95
N VAL A 326 23.21 -21.25 16.30
CA VAL A 326 22.25 -21.97 15.46
C VAL A 326 22.94 -22.65 14.25
N CYS A 327 23.98 -22.05 13.69
CA CYS A 327 24.78 -22.69 12.65
C CYS A 327 25.49 -23.94 13.19
N GLU A 328 26.10 -23.90 14.38
CA GLU A 328 26.75 -25.04 15.01
C GLU A 328 25.76 -26.19 15.28
N GLU A 329 24.58 -25.87 15.83
CA GLU A 329 23.50 -26.81 16.06
C GLU A 329 23.03 -27.55 14.80
N ASN A 330 23.06 -26.85 13.65
CA ASN A 330 22.58 -27.39 12.37
C ASN A 330 23.71 -27.82 11.42
N GLY A 331 24.93 -28.06 11.95
CA GLY A 331 26.07 -28.51 11.16
C GLY A 331 26.50 -27.57 10.02
N ALA A 332 26.22 -26.29 10.15
CA ALA A 332 26.53 -25.26 9.14
C ALA A 332 27.70 -24.38 9.61
N LYS A 333 28.59 -24.01 8.69
CA LYS A 333 29.67 -23.08 9.00
C LYS A 333 29.14 -21.64 8.92
N PRO A 334 29.24 -20.81 10.00
CA PRO A 334 28.82 -19.41 9.98
C PRO A 334 29.48 -18.63 8.82
N ARG A 335 28.71 -17.74 8.21
CA ARG A 335 29.21 -16.83 7.16
C ARG A 335 29.87 -15.61 7.79
N SER A 336 30.59 -14.83 6.96
CA SER A 336 31.25 -13.61 7.39
C SER A 336 30.28 -12.57 7.96
N TYR A 337 30.77 -11.64 8.76
CA TYR A 337 29.99 -10.54 9.33
C TYR A 337 29.24 -9.71 8.26
N THR A 338 29.89 -9.41 7.14
CA THR A 338 29.28 -8.70 6.02
C THR A 338 28.14 -9.47 5.38
N THR A 339 28.26 -10.80 5.28
CA THR A 339 27.21 -11.66 4.75
C THR A 339 26.04 -11.78 5.72
N PHE A 340 26.30 -11.86 7.04
CA PHE A 340 25.26 -11.80 8.05
C PHE A 340 24.44 -10.53 7.96
N TRP A 341 25.08 -9.36 7.81
CA TRP A 341 24.44 -8.07 7.61
C TRP A 341 23.61 -8.01 6.32
N LYS A 342 24.09 -8.61 5.25
CA LYS A 342 23.33 -8.73 4.01
C LYS A 342 22.03 -9.52 4.24
N HIS A 343 22.11 -10.65 4.95
CA HIS A 343 20.93 -11.44 5.29
C HIS A 343 19.96 -10.69 6.21
N LEU A 344 20.43 -9.92 7.19
CA LEU A 344 19.56 -9.08 8.00
C LEU A 344 18.78 -8.07 7.14
N LYS A 345 19.45 -7.38 6.21
CA LYS A 345 18.81 -6.43 5.31
C LYS A 345 17.80 -7.10 4.37
N GLU A 346 18.10 -8.29 3.88
CA GLU A 346 17.19 -9.08 3.05
C GLU A 346 15.94 -9.48 3.85
N LEU A 347 16.08 -9.93 5.09
CA LEU A 347 14.97 -10.25 5.98
C LEU A 347 14.13 -9.02 6.35
N GLU A 348 14.77 -7.87 6.52
CA GLU A 348 14.10 -6.57 6.73
C GLU A 348 13.30 -6.14 5.49
N THR A 349 13.89 -6.28 4.30
CA THR A 349 13.23 -5.99 3.01
C THR A 349 12.00 -6.89 2.79
N LEU A 350 12.06 -8.13 3.26
CA LEU A 350 10.94 -9.08 3.21
C LEU A 350 9.89 -8.83 4.32
N GLY A 351 10.11 -7.85 5.20
CA GLY A 351 9.20 -7.52 6.30
C GLY A 351 9.15 -8.58 7.42
N LEU A 352 10.14 -9.49 7.47
CA LEU A 352 10.23 -10.54 8.49
C LEU A 352 10.79 -10.03 9.81
N ILE A 353 11.60 -8.97 9.76
CA ILE A 353 12.17 -8.26 10.91
C ILE A 353 12.13 -6.75 10.65
N GLU A 354 12.19 -5.98 11.70
CA GLU A 354 12.39 -4.53 11.66
C GLU A 354 13.65 -4.16 12.44
N SER A 355 14.44 -3.19 11.93
CA SER A 355 15.62 -2.72 12.64
C SER A 355 15.56 -1.22 12.94
N ARG A 356 15.91 -0.84 14.16
CA ARG A 356 16.04 0.56 14.61
C ARG A 356 17.46 0.84 15.08
N THR A 357 18.02 1.96 14.65
CA THR A 357 19.30 2.42 15.17
C THR A 357 19.09 3.14 16.49
N ALA A 358 19.68 2.66 17.56
CA ALA A 358 19.69 3.30 18.87
C ALA A 358 21.13 3.51 19.35
N ASN A 359 21.32 4.44 20.28
CA ASN A 359 22.60 4.59 20.96
C ASN A 359 22.86 3.35 21.82
N ALA A 360 24.09 2.84 21.78
CA ALA A 360 24.46 1.69 22.57
C ALA A 360 24.24 1.96 24.07
N THR A 361 23.51 1.09 24.74
CA THR A 361 23.24 1.16 26.19
C THR A 361 24.50 0.91 27.03
N VAL A 362 25.50 0.26 26.47
CA VAL A 362 26.83 0.01 27.09
C VAL A 362 27.90 0.16 26.02
N GLY A 363 28.78 1.16 26.16
CA GLY A 363 29.92 1.41 25.25
C GLY A 363 29.70 2.55 24.25
N ARG A 364 30.78 3.04 23.60
CA ARG A 364 30.69 4.03 22.52
C ARG A 364 30.36 3.34 21.20
N GLY A 365 29.22 3.65 20.59
CA GLY A 365 28.82 3.18 19.25
C GLY A 365 27.32 3.22 19.00
N ARG A 366 26.92 3.07 17.73
CA ARG A 366 25.53 2.90 17.31
C ARG A 366 25.25 1.39 17.19
N THR A 367 24.22 0.91 17.84
CA THR A 367 23.75 -0.50 17.75
C THR A 367 22.40 -0.53 17.08
N GLN A 368 22.18 -1.50 16.20
CA GLN A 368 20.83 -1.75 15.68
C GLN A 368 20.10 -2.70 16.60
N HIS A 369 18.87 -2.38 16.95
CA HIS A 369 17.92 -3.20 17.67
C HIS A 369 16.94 -3.80 16.67
N ILE A 370 16.75 -5.09 16.74
CA ILE A 370 15.93 -5.89 15.83
C ILE A 370 14.69 -6.32 16.59
N THR A 371 13.52 -6.13 15.98
CA THR A 371 12.21 -6.51 16.49
C THR A 371 11.46 -7.31 15.42
N MET A 372 10.40 -8.00 15.81
CA MET A 372 9.46 -8.66 14.91
C MET A 372 8.06 -8.18 15.26
N THR A 373 7.50 -7.32 14.43
CA THR A 373 6.18 -6.73 14.66
C THR A 373 5.08 -7.45 13.89
N ASN A 374 5.42 -8.09 12.77
CA ASN A 374 4.46 -8.63 11.82
C ASN A 374 4.23 -10.14 11.93
N THR A 375 4.98 -10.87 12.77
CA THR A 375 4.89 -12.33 12.87
C THR A 375 5.23 -12.81 14.27
N ALA A 376 4.49 -13.81 14.77
CA ALA A 376 4.79 -14.43 16.05
C ALA A 376 6.11 -15.25 15.95
N PRO A 377 7.15 -14.94 16.74
CA PRO A 377 8.44 -15.63 16.70
C PRO A 377 8.33 -17.16 16.86
N ALA A 378 7.39 -17.64 17.68
CA ALA A 378 7.17 -19.05 17.91
C ALA A 378 6.63 -19.81 16.68
N ALA A 379 5.78 -19.16 15.89
CA ALA A 379 5.22 -19.76 14.67
C ALA A 379 6.28 -19.92 13.58
N LEU A 380 7.13 -18.88 13.40
CA LEU A 380 8.25 -18.93 12.47
C LEU A 380 9.31 -19.95 12.87
N GLU A 381 9.68 -20.00 14.14
CA GLU A 381 10.62 -20.99 14.65
C GLU A 381 10.17 -22.41 14.31
N SER A 382 8.94 -22.79 14.66
CA SER A 382 8.40 -24.13 14.37
C SER A 382 8.40 -24.48 12.89
N ARG A 383 8.20 -23.48 12.01
CA ARG A 383 8.21 -23.68 10.57
C ARG A 383 9.63 -23.86 10.05
N ILE A 384 10.56 -23.00 10.47
CA ILE A 384 11.95 -23.05 10.04
C ILE A 384 12.61 -24.38 10.50
N GLU A 385 12.33 -24.82 11.72
CA GLU A 385 12.85 -26.09 12.24
C GLU A 385 12.38 -27.31 11.44
N LYS A 386 11.13 -27.28 10.92
CA LYS A 386 10.62 -28.36 10.03
C LYS A 386 11.31 -28.39 8.66
N GLU A 387 11.87 -27.27 8.20
CA GLU A 387 12.49 -27.18 6.88
C GLU A 387 14.02 -27.36 6.92
N ILE A 388 14.64 -27.16 8.07
CA ILE A 388 16.09 -27.32 8.23
C ILE A 388 16.45 -28.73 8.71
N GLY A 389 15.55 -29.40 9.45
CA GLY A 389 15.69 -30.79 9.87
C GLY A 389 15.26 -31.76 8.81
#